data_0fb9291e52c78bfac57338b435342ed5
#
_entry.id   0fb9291e52c78bfac57338b435342ed5
#
_cell.length_a   1.000
_cell.length_b   1.000
_cell.length_c   1.000
_cell.angle_alpha   90.00
_cell.angle_beta   90.00
_cell.angle_gamma   90.00
#
_symmetry.space_group_name_H-M   'P 1'
#
loop_
_entity.id
_entity.type
_entity.pdbx_description
1 polymer ?
#
loop_
_entity_poly.entity_id
_entity_poly.type
_entity_poly.pdbx_seq_one_letter_code
_entity_poly.pdbx_strand_id
1 'polypeptide(L)'
;GLALFNTVEIEGTENLKELPHKNVLFVSNHQTYFGDVIAFVHIFCAVKWGKFNKLGIPYYLLNPFTNVFFVAAEETMNSSWLTRLFKLGGALTVKRTWRAEGEDVNRDRDVFDTQKIDKALSKSWVITFPQGTTKPFAPGRKGTAHIIKNNEPIVVPVVINGFWRAFTKKGLTFKKVGTPLTVRFKPA
;
A
#
# COMPACT_ATOMS: atom_id res chain seq x y z
N GLY A 1 -8.51 -13.28 -10.20
CA GLY A 1 -7.42 -13.03 -9.47
C GLY A 1 -7.27 -13.58 -8.06
N LEU A 2 -7.16 -12.69 -7.07
CA LEU A 2 -6.80 -13.06 -5.69
C LEU A 2 -7.71 -14.11 -5.08
N ALA A 3 -9.02 -13.89 -5.14
CA ALA A 3 -10.03 -14.79 -4.54
C ALA A 3 -10.41 -16.02 -5.39
N LEU A 4 -9.93 -16.11 -6.64
CA LEU A 4 -10.20 -17.30 -7.49
C LEU A 4 -9.33 -18.49 -7.10
N PHE A 5 -8.13 -18.24 -6.60
CA PHE A 5 -7.12 -19.26 -6.33
C PHE A 5 -6.69 -19.32 -4.87
N ASN A 6 -7.16 -18.38 -4.03
CA ASN A 6 -6.81 -18.29 -2.62
C ASN A 6 -8.05 -17.92 -1.80
N THR A 7 -8.03 -18.30 -0.53
CA THR A 7 -9.01 -17.79 0.44
C THR A 7 -8.55 -16.41 0.91
N VAL A 8 -9.40 -15.40 0.75
CA VAL A 8 -9.08 -14.02 1.18
C VAL A 8 -10.00 -13.62 2.31
N GLU A 9 -9.41 -13.34 3.46
CA GLU A 9 -10.08 -12.87 4.68
C GLU A 9 -9.74 -11.41 4.89
N ILE A 10 -10.77 -10.56 5.01
CA ILE A 10 -10.62 -9.13 5.21
C ILE A 10 -11.41 -8.77 6.46
N GLU A 11 -10.78 -8.04 7.37
CA GLU A 11 -11.38 -7.65 8.64
C GLU A 11 -11.12 -6.16 8.92
N GLY A 12 -12.05 -5.52 9.63
CA GLY A 12 -11.89 -4.18 10.16
C GLY A 12 -12.08 -3.06 9.14
N THR A 13 -12.54 -3.35 7.92
CA THR A 13 -12.80 -2.28 6.93
C THR A 13 -14.00 -1.42 7.30
N GLU A 14 -14.89 -1.88 8.18
CA GLU A 14 -15.97 -1.08 8.77
C GLU A 14 -15.45 0.12 9.55
N ASN A 15 -14.25 0.03 10.15
CA ASN A 15 -13.59 1.13 10.84
C ASN A 15 -13.27 2.31 9.90
N LEU A 16 -13.28 2.09 8.58
CA LEU A 16 -12.96 3.12 7.59
C LEU A 16 -14.15 4.01 7.25
N LYS A 17 -15.37 3.62 7.67
CA LYS A 17 -16.61 4.30 7.31
C LYS A 17 -16.67 5.73 7.87
N GLU A 18 -16.22 5.92 9.09
CA GLU A 18 -16.30 7.20 9.82
C GLU A 18 -15.03 8.06 9.64
N LEU A 19 -14.04 7.58 8.87
CA LEU A 19 -12.81 8.34 8.66
C LEU A 19 -13.05 9.52 7.72
N PRO A 20 -12.37 10.66 7.96
CA PRO A 20 -12.43 11.80 7.05
C PRO A 20 -11.84 11.43 5.68
N HIS A 21 -12.27 12.12 4.62
CA HIS A 21 -11.79 11.86 3.25
C HIS A 21 -10.33 12.24 3.00
N LYS A 22 -9.67 12.88 3.95
CA LYS A 22 -8.28 13.36 3.87
C LYS A 22 -7.56 13.18 5.20
N ASN A 23 -6.24 13.31 5.16
CA ASN A 23 -5.34 13.24 6.31
C ASN A 23 -5.44 11.92 7.09
N VAL A 24 -5.57 10.81 6.36
CA VAL A 24 -5.53 9.45 6.90
C VAL A 24 -4.31 8.73 6.33
N LEU A 25 -3.50 8.18 7.21
CA LEU A 25 -2.29 7.43 6.87
C LEU A 25 -2.46 5.96 7.26
N PHE A 26 -2.56 5.09 6.26
CA PHE A 26 -2.49 3.65 6.48
C PHE A 26 -1.04 3.21 6.58
N VAL A 27 -0.73 2.45 7.62
CA VAL A 27 0.61 1.96 7.91
C VAL A 27 0.58 0.44 7.89
N SER A 28 1.20 -0.17 6.86
CA SER A 28 1.13 -1.62 6.63
C SER A 28 2.52 -2.25 6.52
N ASN A 29 2.62 -3.51 6.93
CA ASN A 29 3.74 -4.35 6.50
C ASN A 29 3.63 -4.65 4.99
N HIS A 30 4.74 -5.07 4.36
CA HIS A 30 4.86 -5.28 2.91
C HIS A 30 5.41 -6.67 2.61
N GLN A 31 4.69 -7.47 1.82
CA GLN A 31 5.05 -8.85 1.54
C GLN A 31 5.43 -9.11 0.07
N THR A 32 4.81 -8.38 -0.87
CA THR A 32 5.09 -8.49 -2.30
C THR A 32 5.06 -7.12 -2.97
N TYR A 33 5.79 -6.90 -4.07
CA TYR A 33 5.89 -5.57 -4.67
C TYR A 33 4.55 -5.02 -5.18
N PHE A 34 3.72 -5.86 -5.81
CA PHE A 34 2.47 -5.42 -6.44
C PHE A 34 1.23 -6.11 -5.88
N GLY A 35 1.33 -7.37 -5.44
CA GLY A 35 0.18 -8.13 -4.96
C GLY A 35 -0.53 -7.47 -3.79
N ASP A 36 0.22 -6.91 -2.86
CA ASP A 36 -0.30 -6.18 -1.71
C ASP A 36 -1.07 -4.93 -2.16
N VAL A 37 -0.47 -4.15 -3.07
CA VAL A 37 -1.07 -2.92 -3.60
C VAL A 37 -2.35 -3.24 -4.37
N ILE A 38 -2.34 -4.28 -5.20
CA ILE A 38 -3.52 -4.74 -5.92
C ILE A 38 -4.64 -5.13 -4.94
N ALA A 39 -4.31 -5.84 -3.87
CA ALA A 39 -5.30 -6.19 -2.84
C ALA A 39 -5.89 -4.95 -2.18
N PHE A 40 -5.06 -3.98 -1.81
CA PHE A 40 -5.52 -2.71 -1.23
C PHE A 40 -6.41 -1.92 -2.19
N VAL A 41 -6.05 -1.81 -3.47
CA VAL A 41 -6.92 -1.16 -4.48
C VAL A 41 -8.28 -1.82 -4.52
N HIS A 42 -8.35 -3.15 -4.55
CA HIS A 42 -9.62 -3.89 -4.50
C HIS A 42 -10.43 -3.58 -3.23
N ILE A 43 -9.78 -3.61 -2.07
CA ILE A 43 -10.43 -3.38 -0.78
C ILE A 43 -10.97 -1.94 -0.70
N PHE A 44 -10.15 -0.94 -1.03
CA PHE A 44 -10.59 0.45 -0.99
C PHE A 44 -11.69 0.74 -2.02
N CYS A 45 -11.66 0.11 -3.20
CA CYS A 45 -12.77 0.17 -4.13
C CYS A 45 -14.05 -0.43 -3.53
N ALA A 46 -13.95 -1.59 -2.89
CA ALA A 46 -15.11 -2.22 -2.25
C ALA A 46 -15.70 -1.35 -1.13
N VAL A 47 -14.84 -0.79 -0.28
CA VAL A 47 -15.23 0.16 0.79
C VAL A 47 -15.95 1.37 0.21
N LYS A 48 -15.44 1.96 -0.88
CA LYS A 48 -16.08 3.08 -1.58
C LYS A 48 -17.49 2.77 -2.06
N TRP A 49 -17.77 1.49 -2.39
CA TRP A 49 -19.09 0.99 -2.77
C TRP A 49 -19.90 0.49 -1.57
N GLY A 50 -19.49 0.82 -0.33
CA GLY A 50 -20.16 0.40 0.90
C GLY A 50 -20.09 -1.09 1.19
N LYS A 51 -19.10 -1.80 0.62
CA LYS A 51 -18.86 -3.23 0.84
C LYS A 51 -17.70 -3.42 1.79
N PHE A 52 -18.01 -3.76 3.03
CA PHE A 52 -17.02 -3.96 4.10
C PHE A 52 -16.65 -5.43 4.26
N ASN A 53 -15.41 -5.71 4.63
CA ASN A 53 -14.85 -7.04 4.90
C ASN A 53 -15.01 -8.02 3.73
N LYS A 54 -15.06 -7.50 2.51
CA LYS A 54 -15.24 -8.28 1.28
C LYS A 54 -14.36 -7.76 0.17
N LEU A 55 -13.79 -8.67 -0.59
CA LEU A 55 -13.13 -8.31 -1.85
C LEU A 55 -14.17 -8.15 -2.99
N GLY A 56 -15.18 -8.99 -2.98
CA GLY A 56 -16.29 -8.94 -3.91
C GLY A 56 -15.90 -9.00 -5.39
N ILE A 57 -16.73 -8.39 -6.24
CA ILE A 57 -16.44 -8.18 -7.65
C ILE A 57 -15.35 -7.10 -7.81
N PRO A 58 -14.68 -7.01 -8.97
CA PRO A 58 -13.64 -6.00 -9.20
C PRO A 58 -14.27 -4.59 -9.41
N TYR A 59 -14.71 -3.97 -8.32
CA TYR A 59 -15.35 -2.64 -8.32
C TYR A 59 -14.51 -1.55 -9.00
N TYR A 60 -13.19 -1.71 -9.07
CA TYR A 60 -12.30 -0.80 -9.80
C TYR A 60 -12.60 -0.73 -11.31
N LEU A 61 -13.26 -1.73 -11.90
CA LEU A 61 -13.71 -1.68 -13.29
C LEU A 61 -14.86 -0.68 -13.49
N LEU A 62 -15.63 -0.43 -12.43
CA LEU A 62 -16.74 0.52 -12.44
C LEU A 62 -16.27 1.94 -12.08
N ASN A 63 -15.33 2.07 -11.19
CA ASN A 63 -14.70 3.34 -10.81
C ASN A 63 -13.32 3.08 -10.17
N PRO A 64 -12.23 3.19 -10.94
CA PRO A 64 -10.87 2.88 -10.48
C PRO A 64 -10.31 3.94 -9.52
N PHE A 65 -10.91 5.13 -9.42
CA PHE A 65 -10.39 6.21 -8.60
C PHE A 65 -10.77 6.00 -7.12
N THR A 66 -9.85 5.44 -6.37
CA THR A 66 -10.03 5.19 -4.92
C THR A 66 -9.75 6.40 -4.06
N ASN A 67 -9.09 7.42 -4.60
CA ASN A 67 -8.56 8.56 -3.86
C ASN A 67 -7.60 8.15 -2.72
N VAL A 68 -6.86 7.06 -2.95
CA VAL A 68 -5.82 6.54 -2.06
C VAL A 68 -4.50 6.52 -2.79
N PHE A 69 -3.47 7.12 -2.20
CA PHE A 69 -2.13 7.16 -2.75
C PHE A 69 -1.20 6.17 -2.06
N PHE A 70 -0.30 5.56 -2.82
CA PHE A 70 0.67 4.59 -2.32
C PHE A 70 2.08 5.17 -2.36
N VAL A 71 2.78 5.17 -1.24
CA VAL A 71 4.19 5.55 -1.21
C VAL A 71 5.03 4.41 -1.77
N ALA A 72 5.67 4.64 -2.90
CA ALA A 72 6.48 3.65 -3.62
C ALA A 72 7.86 4.19 -3.95
N ALA A 73 8.87 3.30 -3.98
CA ALA A 73 10.21 3.70 -4.39
C ALA A 73 10.28 3.98 -5.90
N GLU A 74 10.89 5.10 -6.29
CA GLU A 74 11.02 5.53 -7.68
C GLU A 74 11.70 4.47 -8.55
N GLU A 75 12.74 3.83 -8.05
CA GLU A 75 13.47 2.75 -8.72
C GLU A 75 12.56 1.56 -9.08
N THR A 76 11.64 1.20 -8.18
CA THR A 76 10.68 0.12 -8.43
C THR A 76 9.67 0.54 -9.51
N MET A 77 9.29 1.81 -9.54
CA MET A 77 8.25 2.33 -10.44
C MET A 77 8.76 2.66 -11.84
N ASN A 78 10.06 2.65 -12.07
CA ASN A 78 10.67 2.86 -13.39
C ASN A 78 11.04 1.56 -14.11
N SER A 79 10.86 0.40 -13.48
CA SER A 79 11.40 -0.88 -13.94
C SER A 79 10.61 -1.55 -15.09
N SER A 80 9.35 -1.17 -15.36
CA SER A 80 8.54 -1.78 -16.42
C SER A 80 7.35 -0.92 -16.85
N TRP A 81 6.73 -1.26 -18.00
CA TRP A 81 5.49 -0.60 -18.47
C TRP A 81 4.32 -0.74 -17.47
N LEU A 82 4.24 -1.87 -16.78
CA LEU A 82 3.22 -2.15 -15.78
C LEU A 82 3.32 -1.18 -14.60
N THR A 83 4.55 -0.83 -14.18
CA THR A 83 4.77 0.13 -13.10
C THR A 83 4.35 1.55 -13.48
N ARG A 84 4.38 1.89 -14.78
CA ARG A 84 3.85 3.16 -15.28
C ARG A 84 2.33 3.24 -15.12
N LEU A 85 1.61 2.13 -15.30
CA LEU A 85 0.17 2.06 -15.00
C LEU A 85 -0.12 2.29 -13.51
N PHE A 86 0.70 1.74 -12.61
CA PHE A 86 0.55 2.00 -11.17
C PHE A 86 0.81 3.47 -10.79
N LYS A 87 1.66 4.19 -11.52
CA LYS A 87 1.81 5.65 -11.34
C LYS A 87 0.51 6.38 -11.63
N LEU A 88 -0.23 5.99 -12.66
CA LEU A 88 -1.55 6.55 -12.97
C LEU A 88 -2.59 6.18 -11.90
N GLY A 89 -2.43 5.04 -11.23
CA GLY A 89 -3.28 4.57 -10.14
C GLY A 89 -3.01 5.20 -8.76
N GLY A 90 -2.20 6.27 -8.67
CA GLY A 90 -1.96 6.99 -7.41
C GLY A 90 -0.66 6.62 -6.69
N ALA A 91 0.36 6.12 -7.37
CA ALA A 91 1.66 5.90 -6.77
C ALA A 91 2.42 7.22 -6.57
N LEU A 92 2.74 7.54 -5.31
CA LEU A 92 3.66 8.61 -4.93
C LEU A 92 5.08 8.06 -4.92
N THR A 93 5.86 8.44 -5.91
CA THR A 93 7.24 7.97 -6.00
C THR A 93 8.16 8.80 -5.11
N VAL A 94 8.93 8.09 -4.28
CA VAL A 94 9.94 8.68 -3.40
C VAL A 94 11.31 8.04 -3.66
N LYS A 95 12.36 8.82 -3.56
CA LYS A 95 13.74 8.32 -3.63
C LYS A 95 14.12 7.67 -2.31
N ARG A 96 14.71 6.49 -2.37
CA ARG A 96 15.23 5.82 -1.17
C ARG A 96 16.47 6.55 -0.67
N THR A 97 16.54 6.80 0.63
CA THR A 97 17.72 7.43 1.26
C THR A 97 18.81 6.43 1.60
N TRP A 98 18.54 5.13 1.56
CA TRP A 98 19.47 4.09 2.01
C TRP A 98 19.89 3.08 0.92
N ARG A 99 19.21 3.05 -0.24
CA ARG A 99 19.51 2.13 -1.32
C ARG A 99 19.16 2.71 -2.67
N ALA A 100 20.13 2.71 -3.58
CA ALA A 100 19.94 3.06 -4.99
C ALA A 100 20.54 1.95 -5.86
N GLU A 101 19.81 1.56 -6.91
CA GLU A 101 20.26 0.55 -7.92
C GLU A 101 20.82 -0.76 -7.35
N GLY A 102 20.38 -1.13 -6.13
CA GLY A 102 20.85 -2.35 -5.46
C GLY A 102 21.96 -2.14 -4.43
N GLU A 103 22.59 -0.98 -4.41
CA GLU A 103 23.66 -0.62 -3.47
C GLU A 103 23.14 0.20 -2.29
N ASP A 104 23.81 0.08 -1.15
CA ASP A 104 23.52 0.90 0.02
C ASP A 104 24.06 2.32 -0.20
N VAL A 105 23.19 3.30 -0.04
CA VAL A 105 23.51 4.73 -0.16
C VAL A 105 23.07 5.46 1.10
N ASN A 106 23.81 6.51 1.46
CA ASN A 106 23.41 7.44 2.49
C ASN A 106 23.12 8.79 1.82
N ARG A 107 21.83 9.10 1.63
CA ARG A 107 21.35 10.33 1.02
C ARG A 107 20.47 11.10 2.01
N ASP A 108 20.55 12.41 1.97
CA ASP A 108 19.60 13.28 2.65
C ASP A 108 18.20 13.09 2.04
N ARG A 109 17.18 13.35 2.86
CA ARG A 109 15.79 13.29 2.39
C ARG A 109 15.56 14.36 1.33
N ASP A 110 14.95 13.93 0.23
CA ASP A 110 14.49 14.85 -0.80
C ASP A 110 13.29 15.64 -0.25
N VAL A 111 13.44 16.95 -0.14
CA VAL A 111 12.38 17.86 0.30
C VAL A 111 11.17 17.77 -0.63
N PHE A 112 11.40 17.56 -1.92
CA PHE A 112 10.35 17.39 -2.93
C PHE A 112 9.48 16.15 -2.67
N ASP A 113 10.09 15.06 -2.21
CA ASP A 113 9.36 13.82 -1.92
C ASP A 113 8.49 13.98 -0.66
N THR A 114 8.97 14.73 0.33
CA THR A 114 8.18 15.06 1.52
C THR A 114 6.97 15.92 1.13
N GLN A 115 7.16 16.98 0.33
CA GLN A 115 6.08 17.84 -0.14
C GLN A 115 5.00 17.08 -0.95
N LYS A 116 5.38 16.09 -1.76
CA LYS A 116 4.41 15.25 -2.49
C LYS A 116 3.50 14.48 -1.53
N ILE A 117 4.08 13.90 -0.46
CA ILE A 117 3.32 13.16 0.54
C ILE A 117 2.40 14.09 1.33
N ASP A 118 2.91 15.24 1.77
CA ASP A 118 2.14 16.24 2.51
C ASP A 118 0.95 16.75 1.67
N LYS A 119 1.19 17.04 0.39
CA LYS A 119 0.13 17.43 -0.55
C LYS A 119 -0.89 16.31 -0.79
N ALA A 120 -0.48 15.06 -0.80
CA ALA A 120 -1.41 13.93 -0.95
C ALA A 120 -2.26 13.76 0.31
N LEU A 121 -1.67 13.80 1.51
CA LEU A 121 -2.38 13.71 2.78
C LEU A 121 -3.39 14.84 2.97
N SER A 122 -3.04 16.07 2.56
CA SER A 122 -3.96 17.20 2.67
C SER A 122 -5.26 17.06 1.84
N LYS A 123 -5.31 16.10 0.90
CA LYS A 123 -6.43 15.91 -0.02
C LYS A 123 -7.05 14.51 0.02
N SER A 124 -6.32 13.51 0.52
CA SER A 124 -6.63 12.11 0.29
C SER A 124 -6.12 11.22 1.42
N TRP A 125 -6.36 9.94 1.26
CA TRP A 125 -5.74 8.89 2.05
C TRP A 125 -4.39 8.50 1.46
N VAL A 126 -3.44 8.16 2.32
CA VAL A 126 -2.12 7.68 1.91
C VAL A 126 -1.82 6.35 2.61
N ILE A 127 -1.24 5.40 1.89
CA ILE A 127 -0.71 4.18 2.46
C ILE A 127 0.81 4.14 2.35
N THR A 128 1.48 3.80 3.43
CA THR A 128 2.92 3.65 3.51
C THR A 128 3.32 2.29 4.08
N PHE A 129 4.51 1.84 3.68
CA PHE A 129 5.12 0.60 4.13
C PHE A 129 6.42 0.93 4.88
N PRO A 130 6.40 1.03 6.23
CA PRO A 130 7.52 1.54 7.03
C PRO A 130 8.84 0.79 6.81
N GLN A 131 8.77 -0.50 6.49
CA GLN A 131 9.96 -1.32 6.23
C GLN A 131 10.71 -0.90 4.97
N GLY A 132 10.01 -0.32 3.96
CA GLY A 132 10.56 0.05 2.66
C GLY A 132 11.09 -1.15 1.86
N THR A 133 10.74 -2.36 2.25
CA THR A 133 11.15 -3.63 1.63
C THR A 133 10.10 -4.70 1.89
N THR A 134 10.09 -5.74 1.04
CA THR A 134 9.27 -6.95 1.21
C THR A 134 9.97 -8.05 2.00
N LYS A 135 11.18 -7.79 2.54
CA LYS A 135 11.91 -8.75 3.36
C LYS A 135 11.16 -8.96 4.68
N PRO A 136 10.84 -10.21 5.06
CA PRO A 136 10.17 -10.48 6.33
C PRO A 136 10.99 -9.95 7.53
N PHE A 137 10.28 -9.45 8.54
CA PHE A 137 10.85 -8.97 9.81
C PHE A 137 11.88 -7.84 9.67
N ALA A 138 11.93 -7.16 8.52
CA ALA A 138 12.80 -5.99 8.40
C ALA A 138 12.32 -4.88 9.35
N PRO A 139 13.22 -4.16 10.02
CA PRO A 139 12.86 -3.07 10.91
C PRO A 139 12.20 -1.93 10.15
N GLY A 140 11.28 -1.24 10.83
CA GLY A 140 10.68 -0.01 10.30
C GLY A 140 11.70 1.12 10.18
N ARG A 141 11.52 1.96 9.16
CA ARG A 141 12.39 3.10 8.89
C ARG A 141 11.77 4.41 9.36
N LYS A 142 12.59 5.40 9.66
CA LYS A 142 12.18 6.70 10.22
C LYS A 142 11.26 7.52 9.30
N GLY A 143 11.19 7.20 7.99
CA GLY A 143 10.38 7.95 7.02
C GLY A 143 8.91 8.07 7.42
N THR A 144 8.27 6.98 7.82
CA THR A 144 6.88 7.00 8.28
C THR A 144 6.69 7.83 9.55
N ALA A 145 7.63 7.77 10.51
CA ALA A 145 7.57 8.61 11.71
C ALA A 145 7.64 10.10 11.39
N HIS A 146 8.41 10.48 10.38
CA HIS A 146 8.47 11.87 9.92
C HIS A 146 7.17 12.33 9.24
N ILE A 147 6.53 11.46 8.43
CA ILE A 147 5.23 11.76 7.85
C ILE A 147 4.20 12.02 8.96
N ILE A 148 4.17 11.16 9.97
CA ILE A 148 3.27 11.31 11.12
C ILE A 148 3.53 12.61 11.86
N LYS A 149 4.80 12.89 12.19
CA LYS A 149 5.19 14.10 12.93
C LYS A 149 4.83 15.39 12.19
N ASN A 150 4.98 15.41 10.87
CA ASN A 150 4.81 16.64 10.09
C ASN A 150 3.34 16.91 9.74
N ASN A 151 2.51 15.88 9.64
CA ASN A 151 1.14 16.01 9.14
C ASN A 151 0.06 15.68 10.18
N GLU A 152 0.45 15.09 11.32
CA GLU A 152 -0.47 14.65 12.38
C GLU A 152 -1.71 13.92 11.82
N PRO A 153 -1.54 12.91 10.92
CA PRO A 153 -2.66 12.24 10.29
C PRO A 153 -3.34 11.28 11.28
N ILE A 154 -4.59 10.93 10.97
CA ILE A 154 -5.20 9.75 11.59
C ILE A 154 -4.46 8.52 11.09
N VAL A 155 -3.85 7.76 12.00
CA VAL A 155 -3.04 6.58 11.65
C VAL A 155 -3.85 5.31 11.79
N VAL A 156 -4.02 4.58 10.68
CA VAL A 156 -4.71 3.29 10.65
C VAL A 156 -3.69 2.18 10.43
N PRO A 157 -3.39 1.36 11.45
CA PRO A 157 -2.51 0.21 11.27
C PRO A 157 -3.20 -0.87 10.43
N VAL A 158 -2.45 -1.45 9.48
CA VAL A 158 -2.93 -2.56 8.65
C VAL A 158 -1.93 -3.71 8.69
N VAL A 159 -2.43 -4.92 8.82
CA VAL A 159 -1.59 -6.13 8.81
C VAL A 159 -2.01 -7.04 7.67
N ILE A 160 -1.05 -7.39 6.82
CA ILE A 160 -1.25 -8.37 5.75
C ILE A 160 -0.45 -9.63 6.03
N ASN A 161 -1.01 -10.79 5.64
CA ASN A 161 -0.32 -12.07 5.76
C ASN A 161 -0.67 -13.01 4.60
N GLY A 162 0.20 -13.99 4.34
CA GLY A 162 -0.01 -15.02 3.33
C GLY A 162 0.51 -14.66 1.94
N PHE A 163 0.67 -13.40 1.59
CA PHE A 163 1.02 -12.97 0.23
C PHE A 163 2.38 -13.51 -0.25
N TRP A 164 3.41 -13.47 0.59
CA TRP A 164 4.73 -14.01 0.25
C TRP A 164 4.76 -15.54 0.06
N ARG A 165 3.76 -16.24 0.61
CA ARG A 165 3.56 -17.69 0.40
C ARG A 165 2.80 -17.96 -0.90
N ALA A 166 1.75 -17.17 -1.17
CA ALA A 166 0.88 -17.34 -2.33
C ALA A 166 1.54 -16.89 -3.63
N PHE A 167 2.37 -15.84 -3.57
CA PHE A 167 2.91 -15.17 -4.75
C PHE A 167 4.44 -15.15 -4.78
N THR A 168 4.99 -14.97 -5.97
CA THR A 168 6.39 -14.60 -6.15
C THR A 168 6.66 -13.21 -5.58
N LYS A 169 7.92 -12.82 -5.44
CA LYS A 169 8.34 -11.53 -4.86
C LYS A 169 7.68 -10.31 -5.55
N LYS A 170 7.44 -10.40 -6.86
CA LYS A 170 6.71 -9.36 -7.60
C LYS A 170 5.22 -9.31 -7.26
N GLY A 171 4.62 -10.43 -6.81
CA GLY A 171 3.20 -10.49 -6.47
C GLY A 171 2.26 -10.58 -7.68
N LEU A 172 2.76 -10.93 -8.85
CA LEU A 172 2.00 -11.03 -10.11
C LEU A 172 1.74 -12.46 -10.54
N THR A 173 2.60 -13.40 -10.13
CA THR A 173 2.50 -14.83 -10.45
C THR A 173 2.33 -15.64 -9.18
N PHE A 174 1.53 -16.71 -9.26
CA PHE A 174 1.31 -17.62 -8.14
C PHE A 174 2.55 -18.49 -7.90
N LYS A 175 2.91 -18.63 -6.64
CA LYS A 175 3.87 -19.60 -6.13
C LYS A 175 3.15 -20.81 -5.53
N LYS A 176 2.03 -20.55 -4.84
CA LYS A 176 1.19 -21.59 -4.24
C LYS A 176 -0.26 -21.11 -4.23
N VAL A 177 -1.14 -21.90 -4.79
CA VAL A 177 -2.60 -21.71 -4.73
C VAL A 177 -3.18 -22.29 -3.43
N GLY A 178 -4.41 -21.90 -3.08
CA GLY A 178 -5.07 -22.38 -1.87
C GLY A 178 -4.46 -21.80 -0.57
N THR A 179 -3.68 -20.74 -0.68
CA THR A 179 -3.06 -20.09 0.49
C THR A 179 -4.04 -19.12 1.14
N PRO A 180 -4.24 -19.16 2.46
CA PRO A 180 -5.02 -18.14 3.16
C PRO A 180 -4.28 -16.80 3.13
N LEU A 181 -4.96 -15.77 2.61
CA LEU A 181 -4.51 -14.38 2.58
C LEU A 181 -5.35 -13.59 3.57
N THR A 182 -4.71 -12.87 4.47
CA THR A 182 -5.43 -12.03 5.43
C THR A 182 -5.03 -10.57 5.30
N VAL A 183 -6.01 -9.67 5.41
CA VAL A 183 -5.82 -8.22 5.46
C VAL A 183 -6.68 -7.68 6.60
N ARG A 184 -6.04 -7.12 7.63
CA ARG A 184 -6.72 -6.63 8.84
C ARG A 184 -6.45 -5.16 9.06
N PHE A 185 -7.52 -4.38 9.07
CA PHE A 185 -7.50 -2.97 9.44
C PHE A 185 -7.78 -2.84 10.93
N LYS A 186 -6.89 -2.20 11.66
CA LYS A 186 -7.08 -1.91 13.07
C LYS A 186 -7.78 -0.56 13.23
N PRO A 187 -8.46 -0.31 14.38
CA PRO A 187 -8.91 1.03 14.72
C PRO A 187 -7.78 2.05 14.67
N ALA A 188 -8.13 3.31 14.37
CA ALA A 188 -7.19 4.42 14.31
C ALA A 188 -6.72 4.83 15.72
#